data_7f6480da1312fc0b09c265d19064776f
#
_entry.id   7f6480da1312fc0b09c265d19064776f
#
_cell.length_a   1.000
_cell.length_b   1.000
_cell.length_c   1.000
_cell.angle_alpha   90.00
_cell.angle_beta   90.00
_cell.angle_gamma   90.00
#
_symmetry.space_group_name_H-M   'P 1'
#
loop_
_entity.id
_entity.type
_entity.pdbx_description
1 polymer ?
#
loop_
_entity_poly.entity_id
_entity_poly.type
_entity_poly.pdbx_seq_one_letter_code
_entity_poly.pdbx_strand_id
1 'polypeptide(L)'
;AIAEGRTEMDVLNEIEAAIKAKGYAMSFDTMVLAGEKSASPHGTPGDRKIKRGDMILFDLGVIYEGYCSDITRTVAFGEVNEAQREIYNTVRKANEDAIAIVKPGVRAMDLDKIARDVITEAGFGEYFPHRLGHGLGISVHEFPSINGTNELALKEGMVFTIEPGIYKSDVTGVRI
;
A
#
# COMPACT_ATOMS: atom_id res chain seq x y z
N ALA A 1 10.51 2.38 17.03
CA ALA A 1 9.86 3.53 16.40
C ALA A 1 10.75 4.19 15.36
N ILE A 2 10.17 4.95 14.45
CA ILE A 2 10.89 5.68 13.41
C ILE A 2 11.78 6.74 14.06
N ALA A 3 13.07 6.75 13.70
CA ALA A 3 14.03 7.75 14.14
C ALA A 3 15.12 7.96 13.08
N GLU A 4 15.70 9.15 13.07
CA GLU A 4 16.78 9.48 12.14
C GLU A 4 18.00 8.57 12.36
N GLY A 5 18.57 8.09 11.26
CA GLY A 5 19.75 7.21 11.26
C GLY A 5 19.46 5.73 11.48
N ARG A 6 18.24 5.34 11.89
CA ARG A 6 17.84 3.93 11.88
C ARG A 6 17.70 3.42 10.45
N THR A 7 18.01 2.16 10.23
CA THR A 7 17.83 1.52 8.92
C THR A 7 16.39 1.06 8.72
N GLU A 8 16.00 0.82 7.47
CA GLU A 8 14.72 0.15 7.13
C GLU A 8 14.62 -1.20 7.86
N MET A 9 15.72 -1.95 7.91
CA MET A 9 15.81 -3.25 8.58
C MET A 9 15.64 -3.15 10.10
N ASP A 10 16.17 -2.10 10.76
CA ASP A 10 15.96 -1.89 12.20
C ASP A 10 14.47 -1.70 12.52
N VAL A 11 13.77 -0.93 11.69
CA VAL A 11 12.34 -0.65 11.88
C VAL A 11 11.52 -1.89 11.58
N LEU A 12 11.84 -2.63 10.51
CA LEU A 12 11.21 -3.91 10.18
C LEU A 12 11.32 -4.89 11.35
N ASN A 13 12.54 -5.10 11.86
CA ASN A 13 12.79 -6.03 12.96
C ASN A 13 11.99 -5.67 14.23
N GLU A 14 11.84 -4.37 14.53
CA GLU A 14 11.01 -3.91 15.65
C GLU A 14 9.52 -4.22 15.45
N ILE A 15 9.00 -4.02 14.22
CA ILE A 15 7.60 -4.35 13.88
C ILE A 15 7.37 -5.86 14.04
N GLU A 16 8.22 -6.68 13.43
CA GLU A 16 8.07 -8.13 13.49
C GLU A 16 8.24 -8.68 14.92
N ALA A 17 9.18 -8.13 15.69
CA ALA A 17 9.33 -8.49 17.10
C ALA A 17 8.06 -8.17 17.91
N ALA A 18 7.41 -7.01 17.65
CA ALA A 18 6.17 -6.63 18.29
C ALA A 18 4.99 -7.56 17.92
N ILE A 19 4.91 -7.97 16.64
CA ILE A 19 3.91 -8.94 16.16
C ILE A 19 4.12 -10.30 16.84
N LYS A 20 5.35 -10.81 16.81
CA LYS A 20 5.73 -12.11 17.41
C LYS A 20 5.51 -12.12 18.93
N ALA A 21 5.79 -11.01 19.62
CA ALA A 21 5.55 -10.88 21.06
C ALA A 21 4.07 -10.99 21.45
N LYS A 22 3.15 -10.71 20.51
CA LYS A 22 1.70 -10.93 20.66
C LYS A 22 1.24 -12.34 20.28
N GLY A 23 2.15 -13.20 19.84
CA GLY A 23 1.86 -14.59 19.46
C GLY A 23 1.38 -14.75 18.01
N TYR A 24 1.52 -13.71 17.16
CA TYR A 24 1.11 -13.77 15.75
C TYR A 24 2.28 -14.05 14.81
N ALA A 25 1.99 -14.69 13.68
CA ALA A 25 2.90 -14.79 12.54
C ALA A 25 2.57 -13.69 11.50
N MET A 26 3.56 -13.28 10.73
CA MET A 26 3.33 -12.43 9.56
C MET A 26 2.61 -13.22 8.47
N SER A 27 1.67 -12.57 7.75
CA SER A 27 0.98 -13.16 6.59
C SER A 27 1.83 -13.15 5.32
N PHE A 28 2.79 -12.23 5.24
CA PHE A 28 3.79 -12.09 4.18
C PHE A 28 5.03 -11.35 4.72
N ASP A 29 6.07 -11.23 3.91
CA ASP A 29 7.31 -10.53 4.28
C ASP A 29 7.05 -9.03 4.49
N THR A 30 7.28 -8.55 5.70
CA THR A 30 7.10 -7.14 6.05
C THR A 30 7.97 -6.24 5.19
N MET A 31 7.39 -5.18 4.63
CA MET A 31 8.11 -4.19 3.84
C MET A 31 8.21 -2.86 4.60
N VAL A 32 9.41 -2.31 4.68
CA VAL A 32 9.70 -0.95 5.16
C VAL A 32 10.65 -0.31 4.17
N LEU A 33 10.17 0.65 3.39
CA LEU A 33 10.96 1.33 2.37
C LEU A 33 10.91 2.83 2.60
N ALA A 34 12.06 3.50 2.59
CA ALA A 34 12.18 4.91 2.90
C ALA A 34 12.74 5.74 1.75
N GLY A 35 12.27 6.98 1.60
CA GLY A 35 12.70 7.95 0.59
C GLY A 35 12.56 7.42 -0.83
N GLU A 36 13.62 7.55 -1.65
CA GLU A 36 13.64 7.11 -3.04
C GLU A 36 13.35 5.62 -3.22
N LYS A 37 13.70 4.81 -2.23
CA LYS A 37 13.50 3.35 -2.26
C LYS A 37 12.02 2.95 -2.15
N SER A 38 11.18 3.81 -1.56
CA SER A 38 9.73 3.59 -1.52
C SER A 38 9.09 3.54 -2.92
N ALA A 39 9.76 4.10 -3.94
CA ALA A 39 9.31 4.03 -5.33
C ALA A 39 9.55 2.67 -6.01
N SER A 40 9.98 1.65 -5.27
CA SER A 40 10.07 0.27 -5.74
C SER A 40 8.87 -0.53 -5.21
N PRO A 41 7.86 -0.87 -6.03
CA PRO A 41 6.65 -1.57 -5.57
C PRO A 41 6.93 -2.91 -4.87
N HIS A 42 8.04 -3.56 -5.23
CA HIS A 42 8.51 -4.85 -4.69
C HIS A 42 9.91 -4.73 -4.09
N GLY A 43 10.23 -3.56 -3.54
CA GLY A 43 11.53 -3.30 -2.91
C GLY A 43 11.73 -4.16 -1.67
N THR A 44 12.98 -4.51 -1.37
CA THR A 44 13.34 -5.25 -0.15
C THR A 44 13.97 -4.28 0.85
N PRO A 45 13.53 -4.27 2.12
CA PRO A 45 14.18 -3.51 3.19
C PRO A 45 15.68 -3.81 3.31
N GLY A 46 16.46 -2.81 3.70
CA GLY A 46 17.92 -2.95 3.80
C GLY A 46 18.54 -1.94 4.75
N ASP A 47 19.83 -1.66 4.52
CA ASP A 47 20.65 -0.80 5.38
C ASP A 47 20.49 0.70 5.09
N ARG A 48 19.54 1.09 4.22
CA ARG A 48 19.23 2.49 3.97
C ARG A 48 18.77 3.15 5.27
N LYS A 49 19.45 4.22 5.64
CA LYS A 49 19.13 5.00 6.85
C LYS A 49 18.01 5.98 6.56
N ILE A 50 17.05 5.99 7.46
CA ILE A 50 15.91 6.92 7.46
C ILE A 50 16.43 8.33 7.76
N LYS A 51 15.99 9.31 6.98
CA LYS A 51 16.35 10.74 7.09
C LYS A 51 15.09 11.60 7.20
N ARG A 52 15.21 12.76 7.83
CA ARG A 52 14.13 13.76 7.80
C ARG A 52 13.83 14.17 6.36
N GLY A 53 12.55 14.25 6.02
CA GLY A 53 12.05 14.47 4.67
C GLY A 53 11.75 13.19 3.87
N ASP A 54 12.04 12.00 4.42
CA ASP A 54 11.62 10.76 3.79
C ASP A 54 10.11 10.53 3.93
N MET A 55 9.50 10.07 2.86
CA MET A 55 8.27 9.28 2.93
C MET A 55 8.67 7.83 3.23
N ILE A 56 7.98 7.18 4.15
CA ILE A 56 8.26 5.80 4.56
C ILE A 56 7.02 4.96 4.30
N LEU A 57 7.15 4.00 3.42
CA LEU A 57 6.11 3.03 3.08
C LEU A 57 6.28 1.79 3.96
N PHE A 58 5.21 1.42 4.62
CA PHE A 58 5.04 0.19 5.39
C PHE A 58 4.02 -0.68 4.70
N ASP A 59 4.33 -1.95 4.55
CA ASP A 59 3.40 -2.96 4.09
C ASP A 59 3.60 -4.21 4.93
N LEU A 60 2.56 -4.61 5.64
CA LEU A 60 2.63 -5.69 6.62
C LEU A 60 1.26 -6.33 6.85
N GLY A 61 1.30 -7.55 7.31
CA GLY A 61 0.10 -8.26 7.69
C GLY A 61 0.39 -9.36 8.71
N VAL A 62 -0.66 -9.83 9.35
CA VAL A 62 -0.59 -10.92 10.35
C VAL A 62 -1.56 -12.02 10.01
N ILE A 63 -1.29 -13.23 10.53
CA ILE A 63 -2.23 -14.34 10.51
C ILE A 63 -2.94 -14.37 11.86
N TYR A 64 -4.27 -14.25 11.83
CA TYR A 64 -5.12 -14.35 13.01
C TYR A 64 -6.22 -15.41 12.78
N GLU A 65 -6.29 -16.42 13.62
CA GLU A 65 -7.25 -17.53 13.52
C GLU A 65 -7.31 -18.19 12.12
N GLY A 66 -6.15 -18.24 11.43
CA GLY A 66 -6.03 -18.83 10.09
C GLY A 66 -6.32 -17.89 8.94
N TYR A 67 -6.67 -16.61 9.20
CA TYR A 67 -6.91 -15.58 8.19
C TYR A 67 -5.75 -14.61 8.12
N CYS A 68 -5.41 -14.20 6.89
CA CYS A 68 -4.42 -13.17 6.62
C CYS A 68 -5.02 -11.78 6.76
N SER A 69 -4.27 -10.84 7.32
CA SER A 69 -4.48 -9.41 7.15
C SER A 69 -3.43 -8.83 6.21
N ASP A 70 -3.74 -7.67 5.65
CA ASP A 70 -2.89 -6.94 4.72
C ASP A 70 -3.15 -5.44 4.91
N ILE A 71 -2.10 -4.67 5.18
CA ILE A 71 -2.22 -3.23 5.40
C ILE A 71 -0.98 -2.50 4.91
N THR A 72 -1.18 -1.56 3.99
CA THR A 72 -0.15 -0.63 3.56
C THR A 72 -0.42 0.77 4.13
N ARG A 73 0.64 1.43 4.61
CA ARG A 73 0.60 2.86 4.99
C ARG A 73 1.89 3.55 4.59
N THR A 74 1.75 4.79 4.13
CA THR A 74 2.89 5.67 3.90
C THR A 74 2.82 6.86 4.85
N VAL A 75 3.92 7.16 5.53
CA VAL A 75 4.01 8.28 6.48
C VAL A 75 5.20 9.19 6.15
N ALA A 76 5.08 10.47 6.48
CA ALA A 76 6.17 11.42 6.36
C ALA A 76 7.02 11.42 7.64
N PHE A 77 8.35 11.40 7.51
CA PHE A 77 9.27 11.59 8.62
C PHE A 77 9.86 13.02 8.59
N GLY A 78 9.20 13.92 9.29
CA GLY A 78 9.50 15.36 9.28
C GLY A 78 8.77 16.08 8.16
N GLU A 79 9.36 17.20 7.69
CA GLU A 79 8.79 17.98 6.60
C GLU A 79 9.11 17.34 5.25
N VAL A 80 8.10 17.19 4.41
CA VAL A 80 8.20 16.71 3.04
C VAL A 80 7.97 17.84 2.04
N ASN A 81 8.53 17.73 0.86
CA ASN A 81 8.36 18.74 -0.18
C ASN A 81 6.98 18.66 -0.86
N GLU A 82 6.68 19.66 -1.69
CA GLU A 82 5.39 19.81 -2.39
C GLU A 82 5.10 18.60 -3.29
N ALA A 83 6.09 18.15 -4.06
CA ALA A 83 5.91 17.00 -4.97
C ALA A 83 5.57 15.69 -4.22
N GLN A 84 6.21 15.44 -3.07
CA GLN A 84 5.88 14.29 -2.23
C GLN A 84 4.46 14.41 -1.65
N ARG A 85 4.06 15.61 -1.23
CA ARG A 85 2.73 15.89 -0.70
C ARG A 85 1.65 15.72 -1.77
N GLU A 86 1.91 16.17 -2.99
CA GLU A 86 1.01 16.00 -4.13
C GLU A 86 0.78 14.53 -4.43
N ILE A 87 1.86 13.73 -4.55
CA ILE A 87 1.77 12.28 -4.75
C ILE A 87 0.94 11.62 -3.64
N TYR A 88 1.23 11.93 -2.37
CA TYR A 88 0.50 11.37 -1.23
C TYR A 88 -1.00 11.70 -1.30
N ASN A 89 -1.34 12.96 -1.54
CA ASN A 89 -2.74 13.39 -1.59
C ASN A 89 -3.48 12.78 -2.78
N THR A 90 -2.81 12.60 -3.93
CA THR A 90 -3.37 11.93 -5.11
C THR A 90 -3.70 10.46 -4.80
N VAL A 91 -2.75 9.72 -4.21
CA VAL A 91 -2.98 8.32 -3.83
C VAL A 91 -4.10 8.19 -2.79
N ARG A 92 -4.09 9.07 -1.77
CA ARG A 92 -5.15 9.11 -0.76
C ARG A 92 -6.52 9.35 -1.39
N LYS A 93 -6.63 10.34 -2.29
CA LYS A 93 -7.88 10.62 -3.00
C LYS A 93 -8.33 9.43 -3.83
N ALA A 94 -7.43 8.78 -4.57
CA ALA A 94 -7.74 7.59 -5.35
C ALA A 94 -8.27 6.44 -4.48
N ASN A 95 -7.68 6.23 -3.29
CA ASN A 95 -8.14 5.24 -2.31
C ASN A 95 -9.52 5.60 -1.77
N GLU A 96 -9.73 6.86 -1.30
CA GLU A 96 -10.99 7.33 -0.75
C GLU A 96 -12.13 7.26 -1.78
N ASP A 97 -11.89 7.68 -3.03
CA ASP A 97 -12.89 7.66 -4.10
C ASP A 97 -13.28 6.22 -4.50
N ALA A 98 -12.30 5.29 -4.57
CA ALA A 98 -12.60 3.89 -4.84
C ALA A 98 -13.41 3.24 -3.69
N ILE A 99 -13.05 3.50 -2.43
CA ILE A 99 -13.79 3.01 -1.26
C ILE A 99 -15.21 3.54 -1.26
N ALA A 100 -15.43 4.80 -1.62
CA ALA A 100 -16.74 5.45 -1.57
C ALA A 100 -17.81 4.77 -2.42
N ILE A 101 -17.44 4.06 -3.49
CA ILE A 101 -18.39 3.35 -4.36
C ILE A 101 -18.55 1.86 -4.02
N VAL A 102 -17.80 1.33 -3.03
CA VAL A 102 -17.88 -0.09 -2.66
C VAL A 102 -19.26 -0.44 -2.15
N LYS A 103 -19.94 -1.32 -2.88
CA LYS A 103 -21.23 -1.93 -2.49
C LYS A 103 -21.51 -3.16 -3.35
N PRO A 104 -22.37 -4.07 -2.90
CA PRO A 104 -22.82 -5.19 -3.74
C PRO A 104 -23.37 -4.70 -5.09
N GLY A 105 -22.98 -5.40 -6.15
CA GLY A 105 -23.38 -5.10 -7.53
C GLY A 105 -22.43 -4.19 -8.31
N VAL A 106 -21.51 -3.47 -7.67
CA VAL A 106 -20.44 -2.71 -8.36
C VAL A 106 -19.45 -3.71 -8.93
N ARG A 107 -18.94 -3.47 -10.14
CA ARG A 107 -17.94 -4.36 -10.75
C ARG A 107 -16.53 -4.04 -10.22
N ALA A 108 -15.71 -5.06 -10.09
CA ALA A 108 -14.32 -4.91 -9.66
C ALA A 108 -13.54 -3.91 -10.55
N MET A 109 -13.78 -3.96 -11.88
CA MET A 109 -13.16 -3.02 -12.82
C MET A 109 -13.54 -1.56 -12.59
N ASP A 110 -14.73 -1.29 -12.08
CA ASP A 110 -15.19 0.08 -11.84
C ASP A 110 -14.45 0.71 -10.65
N LEU A 111 -14.03 -0.10 -9.66
CA LEU A 111 -13.16 0.35 -8.55
C LEU A 111 -11.76 0.73 -9.07
N ASP A 112 -11.14 -0.16 -9.87
CA ASP A 112 -9.82 0.11 -10.46
C ASP A 112 -9.86 1.35 -11.35
N LYS A 113 -10.93 1.47 -12.16
CA LYS A 113 -11.09 2.62 -13.05
C LYS A 113 -11.11 3.94 -12.30
N ILE A 114 -11.90 4.07 -11.22
CA ILE A 114 -11.99 5.31 -10.44
C ILE A 114 -10.63 5.69 -9.87
N ALA A 115 -9.93 4.76 -9.21
CA ALA A 115 -8.62 5.06 -8.64
C ALA A 115 -7.62 5.45 -9.73
N ARG A 116 -7.63 4.74 -10.85
CA ARG A 116 -6.73 4.98 -11.99
C ARG A 116 -7.02 6.30 -12.70
N ASP A 117 -8.28 6.67 -12.83
CA ASP A 117 -8.68 7.96 -13.40
C ASP A 117 -8.14 9.13 -12.56
N VAL A 118 -8.32 9.10 -11.23
CA VAL A 118 -7.77 10.12 -10.31
C VAL A 118 -6.25 10.26 -10.47
N ILE A 119 -5.53 9.15 -10.50
CA ILE A 119 -4.06 9.14 -10.63
C ILE A 119 -3.64 9.65 -12.02
N THR A 120 -4.37 9.29 -13.08
CA THR A 120 -4.08 9.71 -14.46
C THR A 120 -4.37 11.18 -14.68
N GLU A 121 -5.49 11.69 -14.18
CA GLU A 121 -5.86 13.11 -14.26
C GLU A 121 -4.86 14.02 -13.54
N ALA A 122 -4.23 13.51 -12.46
CA ALA A 122 -3.15 14.20 -11.76
C ALA A 122 -1.79 14.09 -12.48
N GLY A 123 -1.71 13.41 -13.65
CA GLY A 123 -0.47 13.27 -14.43
C GLY A 123 0.45 12.12 -13.98
N PHE A 124 -0.02 11.21 -13.12
CA PHE A 124 0.79 10.12 -12.58
C PHE A 124 0.40 8.72 -13.11
N GLY A 125 -0.42 8.62 -14.16
CA GLY A 125 -0.95 7.35 -14.65
C GLY A 125 0.10 6.29 -14.97
N GLU A 126 1.25 6.68 -15.54
CA GLU A 126 2.36 5.77 -15.86
C GLU A 126 3.08 5.20 -14.61
N TYR A 127 2.92 5.86 -13.44
CA TYR A 127 3.54 5.46 -12.18
C TYR A 127 2.65 4.57 -11.31
N PHE A 128 1.49 4.13 -11.82
CA PHE A 128 0.61 3.15 -11.17
C PHE A 128 0.54 1.84 -11.97
N PRO A 129 1.54 0.95 -11.85
CA PRO A 129 1.72 -0.19 -12.75
C PRO A 129 0.94 -1.45 -12.37
N HIS A 130 0.36 -1.54 -11.17
CA HIS A 130 -0.30 -2.75 -10.70
C HIS A 130 -1.83 -2.62 -10.63
N ARG A 131 -2.53 -3.72 -10.38
CA ARG A 131 -3.98 -3.74 -10.11
C ARG A 131 -4.31 -2.95 -8.84
N LEU A 132 -5.55 -2.50 -8.71
CA LEU A 132 -5.97 -1.75 -7.52
C LEU A 132 -5.93 -2.57 -6.23
N GLY A 133 -6.21 -3.89 -6.31
CA GLY A 133 -6.21 -4.75 -5.14
C GLY A 133 -6.58 -6.20 -5.45
N HIS A 134 -6.78 -6.97 -4.41
CA HIS A 134 -7.03 -8.41 -4.49
C HIS A 134 -7.88 -8.91 -3.31
N GLY A 135 -8.50 -10.06 -3.50
CA GLY A 135 -9.16 -10.79 -2.42
C GLY A 135 -8.17 -11.17 -1.33
N LEU A 136 -8.65 -11.22 -0.11
CA LEU A 136 -7.89 -11.49 1.10
C LEU A 136 -8.69 -12.42 2.00
N GLY A 137 -8.04 -13.46 2.53
CA GLY A 137 -8.69 -14.44 3.40
C GLY A 137 -7.71 -15.45 3.97
N ILE A 138 -7.86 -16.72 3.62
CA ILE A 138 -6.91 -17.79 4.04
C ILE A 138 -5.55 -17.59 3.36
N SER A 139 -5.57 -17.11 2.12
CA SER A 139 -4.37 -16.66 1.41
C SER A 139 -4.30 -15.15 1.38
N VAL A 140 -3.07 -14.59 1.36
CA VAL A 140 -2.86 -13.14 1.19
C VAL A 140 -3.44 -12.67 -0.14
N HIS A 141 -3.19 -13.42 -1.21
CA HIS A 141 -3.75 -13.14 -2.52
C HIS A 141 -4.75 -14.23 -2.90
N GLU A 142 -6.03 -13.87 -2.97
CA GLU A 142 -7.07 -14.75 -3.47
C GLU A 142 -8.08 -13.98 -4.33
N PHE A 143 -9.11 -14.66 -4.76
CA PHE A 143 -10.20 -14.06 -5.56
C PHE A 143 -11.07 -13.14 -4.67
N PRO A 144 -11.54 -11.98 -5.20
CA PRO A 144 -11.42 -11.50 -6.58
C PRO A 144 -10.15 -10.67 -6.83
N SER A 145 -9.71 -10.56 -8.09
CA SER A 145 -8.74 -9.55 -8.50
C SER A 145 -9.46 -8.24 -8.80
N ILE A 146 -9.05 -7.14 -8.17
CA ILE A 146 -9.60 -5.81 -8.44
C ILE A 146 -8.71 -5.12 -9.47
N ASN A 147 -9.09 -5.23 -10.75
CA ASN A 147 -8.33 -4.69 -11.89
C ASN A 147 -9.27 -4.21 -13.01
N GLY A 148 -8.74 -3.44 -13.94
CA GLY A 148 -9.48 -2.78 -15.00
C GLY A 148 -10.14 -3.69 -16.05
N THR A 149 -10.00 -5.02 -15.95
CA THR A 149 -10.61 -5.98 -16.87
C THR A 149 -11.58 -6.96 -16.20
N ASN A 150 -11.71 -6.90 -14.86
CA ASN A 150 -12.56 -7.83 -14.12
C ASN A 150 -14.00 -7.29 -14.00
N GLU A 151 -14.91 -7.85 -14.78
CA GLU A 151 -16.34 -7.49 -14.79
C GLU A 151 -17.15 -8.10 -13.63
N LEU A 152 -16.50 -8.84 -12.72
CA LEU A 152 -17.19 -9.46 -11.59
C LEU A 152 -17.92 -8.40 -10.76
N ALA A 153 -19.22 -8.60 -10.54
CA ALA A 153 -19.98 -7.81 -9.59
C ALA A 153 -19.66 -8.23 -8.15
N LEU A 154 -19.30 -7.26 -7.32
CA LEU A 154 -19.04 -7.49 -5.91
C LEU A 154 -20.27 -8.05 -5.20
N LYS A 155 -20.08 -8.90 -4.21
CA LYS A 155 -21.12 -9.51 -3.39
C LYS A 155 -20.87 -9.21 -1.92
N GLU A 156 -21.93 -9.24 -1.14
CA GLU A 156 -21.85 -9.17 0.31
C GLU A 156 -20.96 -10.30 0.86
N GLY A 157 -20.13 -10.00 1.85
CA GLY A 157 -19.16 -10.92 2.45
C GLY A 157 -17.83 -11.04 1.73
N MET A 158 -17.63 -10.40 0.55
CA MET A 158 -16.32 -10.35 -0.09
C MET A 158 -15.37 -9.46 0.70
N VAL A 159 -14.15 -9.95 0.93
CA VAL A 159 -13.05 -9.21 1.56
C VAL A 159 -11.95 -9.03 0.52
N PHE A 160 -11.47 -7.81 0.35
CA PHE A 160 -10.43 -7.47 -0.63
C PHE A 160 -9.71 -6.18 -0.24
N THR A 161 -8.52 -5.97 -0.80
CA THR A 161 -7.72 -4.76 -0.62
C THR A 161 -8.12 -3.67 -1.64
N ILE A 162 -7.91 -2.41 -1.26
CA ILE A 162 -7.91 -1.24 -2.15
C ILE A 162 -6.63 -0.47 -1.84
N GLU A 163 -5.63 -0.61 -2.67
CA GLU A 163 -4.26 -0.20 -2.41
C GLU A 163 -3.63 0.53 -3.62
N PRO A 164 -4.19 1.67 -4.04
CA PRO A 164 -3.59 2.43 -5.11
C PRO A 164 -2.19 2.91 -4.71
N GLY A 165 -1.29 3.03 -5.70
CA GLY A 165 0.06 3.51 -5.46
C GLY A 165 0.62 4.31 -6.63
N ILE A 166 1.52 5.24 -6.32
CA ILE A 166 2.33 6.00 -7.27
C ILE A 166 3.80 5.78 -6.92
N TYR A 167 4.61 5.33 -7.88
CA TYR A 167 6.02 4.98 -7.68
C TYR A 167 6.90 5.78 -8.64
N LYS A 168 7.24 7.01 -8.24
CA LYS A 168 8.05 7.95 -9.01
C LYS A 168 9.46 8.01 -8.45
N SER A 169 10.39 7.30 -9.09
CA SER A 169 11.74 7.02 -8.57
C SER A 169 12.59 8.25 -8.26
N ASP A 170 12.34 9.37 -8.95
CA ASP A 170 13.01 10.66 -8.74
C ASP A 170 12.36 11.53 -7.64
N VAL A 171 11.26 11.08 -7.06
CA VAL A 171 10.54 11.79 -6.00
C VAL A 171 10.28 10.91 -4.78
N THR A 172 9.41 9.91 -4.89
CA THR A 172 9.02 8.98 -3.83
C THR A 172 8.05 7.92 -4.35
N GLY A 173 7.85 6.86 -3.56
CA GLY A 173 6.72 5.95 -3.71
C GLY A 173 5.72 6.13 -2.57
N VAL A 174 4.45 6.02 -2.92
CA VAL A 174 3.34 6.05 -1.97
C VAL A 174 2.35 4.95 -2.34
N ARG A 175 1.95 4.15 -1.35
CA ARG A 175 0.80 3.23 -1.39
C ARG A 175 0.01 3.38 -0.09
N ILE A 176 -1.31 3.32 -0.16
CA ILE A 176 -2.21 3.45 1.00
C ILE A 176 -3.27 2.35 0.94
#